data_76ea0cfde56f02f7a0539ae1e0a8067b
#
_entry.id   76ea0cfde56f02f7a0539ae1e0a8067b
#
_cell.length_a   1.000
_cell.length_b   1.000
_cell.length_c   1.000
_cell.angle_alpha   90.00
_cell.angle_beta   90.00
_cell.angle_gamma   90.00
#
_symmetry.space_group_name_H-M   'P 1'
#
loop_
_entity.id
_entity.type
_entity.pdbx_description
1 polymer ?
#
loop_
_entity_poly.entity_id
_entity_poly.type
_entity_poly.pdbx_seq_one_letter_code
_entity_poly.pdbx_strand_id
1 'polypeptide(L)'
;MFAPLEVSYGVIPVFSSVRTAAIRGRPSGNPPAARRFPAGAIRSQTIQGLVTDSSGAAVRGALITIRNVSTGIERTLRSGDGGFYSFQLVEVGDYQVRCEAQGFRTQLVSGLRVETAAQFRQNFTLEIGAVTETVNVSAAAVLLNTENATVGSVVENKRIVELPLNGRNIVQLAVLIPGVQFGTRSGMNNGEGGYIPNGSFSVSANGVRELHQTVSLDGTNAADPRRAITPFVPSIEAMEEFRIQTNSFSAEYGFGGGAVVNITMKSGTNQLHGTLFEFLRNDKFDAENYFLNFQNAPGRPRAKKDARRLNQFGFVATGPIVKTKTFWSANWEARREVTTGIGEAAYPTQRMRRGDCGEVLTGVVNPATNRNFRPPIIVFDPFTGNPFPNNVIPQTRLHPGIVNKILPVVPLPEFQPLDPLDINFRRPLQSPLNVDQVFARVDHHFSQRDRIFARLAWNDSTNQSPTVNPNFSATTVTRTQNLATQWVHMLTPTMINESASVSSSSISTQ
;
A
#
# COMPACT_ATOMS: atom_id res chain seq x y z
N MET A 1 30.17 8.90 22.08
CA MET A 1 30.53 8.61 20.69
C MET A 1 30.10 7.18 20.42
N PHE A 2 28.86 6.99 20.00
CA PHE A 2 28.34 5.68 19.59
C PHE A 2 28.21 5.72 18.07
N ALA A 3 28.92 4.81 17.42
CA ALA A 3 28.81 4.62 15.98
C ALA A 3 27.42 4.13 15.62
N PRO A 4 26.81 4.57 14.51
CA PRO A 4 25.55 4.06 14.06
C PRO A 4 25.74 2.60 13.63
N LEU A 5 24.89 1.71 14.14
CA LEU A 5 24.77 0.34 13.65
C LEU A 5 24.13 0.40 12.24
N GLU A 6 24.97 0.34 11.22
CA GLU A 6 24.54 0.06 9.86
C GLU A 6 24.03 -1.39 9.79
N VAL A 7 22.73 -1.57 9.75
CA VAL A 7 22.13 -2.85 9.40
C VAL A 7 21.95 -2.89 7.88
N SER A 8 23.01 -3.26 7.19
CA SER A 8 22.96 -3.58 5.76
C SER A 8 22.24 -4.91 5.56
N TYR A 9 21.05 -4.87 4.98
CA TYR A 9 20.37 -6.08 4.52
C TYR A 9 20.76 -6.36 3.08
N GLY A 10 21.54 -7.43 2.91
CA GLY A 10 21.99 -7.89 1.61
C GLY A 10 20.85 -8.21 0.65
N VAL A 11 21.02 -7.85 -0.59
CA VAL A 11 20.20 -8.27 -1.72
C VAL A 11 20.22 -9.78 -1.79
N ILE A 12 19.10 -10.45 -1.61
CA ILE A 12 18.96 -11.89 -1.87
C ILE A 12 18.38 -12.01 -3.29
N PRO A 13 19.17 -12.42 -4.30
CA PRO A 13 18.62 -12.72 -5.61
C PRO A 13 17.78 -13.99 -5.51
N VAL A 14 16.49 -13.88 -5.77
CA VAL A 14 15.60 -15.04 -5.90
C VAL A 14 15.60 -15.45 -7.37
N PHE A 15 16.39 -16.44 -7.72
CA PHE A 15 16.35 -17.06 -9.05
C PHE A 15 15.08 -17.90 -9.19
N SER A 16 14.34 -17.68 -10.27
CA SER A 16 13.15 -18.42 -10.62
C SER A 16 13.48 -19.84 -11.10
N SER A 17 12.76 -20.82 -10.62
CA SER A 17 12.73 -22.16 -11.21
C SER A 17 11.60 -22.27 -12.24
N VAL A 18 11.95 -22.81 -13.40
CA VAL A 18 11.03 -23.16 -14.48
C VAL A 18 10.06 -24.24 -13.99
N ARG A 19 8.76 -24.05 -14.16
CA ARG A 19 7.77 -25.11 -13.95
C ARG A 19 7.29 -25.66 -15.29
N THR A 20 7.63 -26.90 -15.51
CA THR A 20 6.93 -27.79 -16.46
C THR A 20 5.96 -28.62 -15.63
N ALA A 21 4.65 -28.42 -15.81
CA ALA A 21 3.65 -29.24 -15.13
C ALA A 21 3.47 -30.53 -15.92
N ALA A 22 4.13 -31.60 -15.48
CA ALA A 22 3.81 -32.97 -15.87
C ALA A 22 3.27 -33.72 -14.65
N ILE A 23 2.02 -34.13 -14.70
CA ILE A 23 1.39 -34.99 -13.69
C ILE A 23 1.91 -36.43 -13.88
N ARG A 24 2.75 -36.92 -12.95
CA ARG A 24 2.89 -38.37 -12.67
C ARG A 24 3.35 -38.64 -11.24
N GLY A 25 2.63 -39.52 -10.57
CA GLY A 25 2.93 -40.53 -9.55
C GLY A 25 3.91 -40.26 -8.42
N ARG A 26 3.45 -40.44 -7.17
CA ARG A 26 4.25 -40.54 -5.94
C ARG A 26 5.22 -41.72 -5.96
N PRO A 27 6.38 -41.60 -5.26
CA PRO A 27 6.66 -42.50 -4.13
C PRO A 27 7.13 -41.81 -2.85
N SER A 28 6.95 -42.51 -1.74
CA SER A 28 7.22 -42.20 -0.34
C SER A 28 8.71 -42.08 0.00
N GLY A 29 9.06 -41.17 0.91
CA GLY A 29 10.29 -41.21 1.67
C GLY A 29 10.89 -39.84 2.04
N ASN A 30 10.94 -39.59 3.38
CA ASN A 30 11.66 -38.58 4.15
C ASN A 30 11.17 -37.10 4.12
N PRO A 31 11.15 -36.40 5.26
CA PRO A 31 10.66 -35.03 5.35
C PRO A 31 11.62 -34.08 4.62
N PRO A 32 11.13 -33.27 3.69
CA PRO A 32 11.98 -32.37 2.95
C PRO A 32 12.26 -31.11 3.79
N ALA A 33 13.53 -30.69 3.69
CA ALA A 33 13.98 -29.35 4.05
C ALA A 33 13.00 -28.29 3.51
N ALA A 34 12.79 -27.23 4.30
CA ALA A 34 11.87 -26.14 4.01
C ALA A 34 11.90 -25.74 2.52
N ARG A 35 10.88 -26.12 1.77
CA ARG A 35 10.72 -25.73 0.38
C ARG A 35 10.44 -24.24 0.35
N ARG A 36 11.38 -23.46 -0.16
CA ARG A 36 11.13 -22.10 -0.62
C ARG A 36 10.11 -22.20 -1.74
N PHE A 37 8.90 -21.75 -1.52
CA PHE A 37 7.91 -21.61 -2.58
C PHE A 37 8.37 -20.50 -3.52
N PRO A 38 8.47 -20.72 -4.84
CA PRO A 38 8.70 -19.64 -5.78
C PRO A 38 7.49 -18.70 -5.70
N ALA A 39 7.74 -17.41 -5.65
CA ALA A 39 6.71 -16.40 -5.82
C ALA A 39 6.18 -16.53 -7.26
N GLY A 40 5.13 -17.32 -7.46
CA GLY A 40 4.44 -17.41 -8.74
C GLY A 40 3.80 -16.05 -9.02
N ALA A 41 3.93 -15.56 -10.24
CA ALA A 41 3.18 -14.39 -10.68
C ALA A 41 1.70 -14.75 -10.71
N ILE A 42 0.89 -13.90 -10.09
CA ILE A 42 -0.55 -14.16 -9.87
C ILE A 42 -1.31 -13.29 -10.86
N ARG A 43 -1.53 -13.81 -12.06
CA ARG A 43 -2.41 -13.21 -13.08
C ARG A 43 -3.30 -14.29 -13.66
N SER A 44 -4.59 -14.23 -13.35
CA SER A 44 -5.59 -15.20 -13.80
C SER A 44 -6.67 -14.61 -14.70
N GLN A 45 -6.37 -13.49 -15.42
CA GLN A 45 -7.34 -12.96 -16.37
C GLN A 45 -7.46 -13.91 -17.56
N THR A 46 -8.69 -14.36 -17.78
CA THR A 46 -9.00 -15.33 -18.84
C THR A 46 -10.25 -14.89 -19.60
N ILE A 47 -10.20 -15.01 -20.93
CA ILE A 47 -11.39 -14.95 -21.79
C ILE A 47 -11.60 -16.35 -22.36
N GLN A 48 -12.71 -16.97 -22.05
CA GLN A 48 -13.04 -18.32 -22.50
C GLN A 48 -14.48 -18.41 -22.99
N GLY A 49 -14.82 -19.46 -23.70
CA GLY A 49 -16.18 -19.66 -24.15
C GLY A 49 -16.34 -20.87 -25.04
N LEU A 50 -17.57 -21.03 -25.52
CA LEU A 50 -17.99 -22.07 -26.42
C LEU A 50 -18.45 -21.45 -27.74
N VAL A 51 -18.09 -22.08 -28.85
CA VAL A 51 -18.58 -21.73 -30.18
C VAL A 51 -19.55 -22.82 -30.64
N THR A 52 -20.81 -22.44 -30.87
CA THR A 52 -21.88 -23.30 -31.34
C THR A 52 -22.51 -22.72 -32.60
N ASP A 53 -23.20 -23.56 -33.36
CA ASP A 53 -24.10 -23.12 -34.43
C ASP A 53 -25.51 -22.84 -33.87
N SER A 54 -26.43 -22.42 -34.75
CA SER A 54 -27.83 -22.15 -34.38
C SER A 54 -28.60 -23.35 -33.89
N SER A 55 -28.14 -24.59 -34.13
CA SER A 55 -28.71 -25.83 -33.60
C SER A 55 -28.16 -26.21 -32.22
N GLY A 56 -27.13 -25.51 -31.72
CA GLY A 56 -26.41 -25.82 -30.49
C GLY A 56 -25.27 -26.81 -30.69
N ALA A 57 -24.95 -27.24 -31.92
CA ALA A 57 -23.83 -28.12 -32.20
C ALA A 57 -22.50 -27.34 -32.10
N ALA A 58 -21.47 -27.99 -31.55
CA ALA A 58 -20.14 -27.36 -31.37
C ALA A 58 -19.45 -27.13 -32.73
N VAL A 59 -18.95 -25.91 -32.93
CA VAL A 59 -18.19 -25.54 -34.13
C VAL A 59 -16.70 -25.69 -33.84
N ARG A 60 -16.10 -26.73 -34.42
CA ARG A 60 -14.66 -27.01 -34.35
C ARG A 60 -13.87 -26.14 -35.31
N GLY A 61 -12.68 -25.69 -34.89
CA GLY A 61 -11.72 -24.98 -35.75
C GLY A 61 -12.13 -23.56 -36.11
N ALA A 62 -13.16 -22.99 -35.47
CA ALA A 62 -13.49 -21.60 -35.61
C ALA A 62 -12.29 -20.73 -35.17
N LEU A 63 -11.97 -19.71 -35.93
CA LEU A 63 -10.88 -18.76 -35.61
C LEU A 63 -11.44 -17.69 -34.68
N ILE A 64 -10.90 -17.61 -33.47
CA ILE A 64 -11.25 -16.59 -32.49
C ILE A 64 -10.06 -15.62 -32.40
N THR A 65 -10.33 -14.32 -32.54
CA THR A 65 -9.35 -13.25 -32.42
C THR A 65 -9.79 -12.31 -31.31
N ILE A 66 -8.93 -12.08 -30.31
CA ILE A 66 -9.10 -11.02 -29.35
C ILE A 66 -8.17 -9.87 -29.72
N ARG A 67 -8.68 -8.64 -29.65
CA ARG A 67 -7.95 -7.42 -29.95
C ARG A 67 -8.11 -6.44 -28.78
N ASN A 68 -7.00 -6.03 -28.19
CA ASN A 68 -6.99 -4.92 -27.23
C ASN A 68 -7.19 -3.60 -27.99
N VAL A 69 -8.20 -2.83 -27.61
CA VAL A 69 -8.60 -1.60 -28.31
C VAL A 69 -7.52 -0.53 -28.20
N SER A 70 -6.90 -0.40 -27.02
CA SER A 70 -5.94 0.69 -26.71
C SER A 70 -4.54 0.44 -27.29
N THR A 71 -4.10 -0.83 -27.30
CA THR A 71 -2.77 -1.20 -27.80
C THR A 71 -2.78 -1.72 -29.23
N GLY A 72 -3.96 -2.14 -29.75
CA GLY A 72 -4.11 -2.77 -31.04
C GLY A 72 -3.51 -4.18 -31.12
N ILE A 73 -3.05 -4.74 -30.01
CA ILE A 73 -2.45 -6.08 -29.97
C ILE A 73 -3.55 -7.12 -30.17
N GLU A 74 -3.26 -8.06 -31.07
CA GLU A 74 -4.16 -9.17 -31.39
C GLU A 74 -3.55 -10.51 -30.99
N ARG A 75 -4.42 -11.41 -30.55
CA ARG A 75 -4.10 -12.83 -30.30
C ARG A 75 -5.18 -13.68 -30.92
N THR A 76 -4.76 -14.77 -31.57
CA THR A 76 -5.66 -15.68 -32.26
C THR A 76 -5.51 -17.10 -31.76
N LEU A 77 -6.60 -17.84 -31.75
CA LEU A 77 -6.61 -19.29 -31.53
C LEU A 77 -7.78 -19.94 -32.27
N ARG A 78 -7.78 -21.26 -32.39
CA ARG A 78 -8.89 -22.02 -32.95
C ARG A 78 -9.64 -22.78 -31.87
N SER A 79 -10.96 -22.87 -31.99
CA SER A 79 -11.78 -23.71 -31.11
C SER A 79 -11.41 -25.19 -31.22
N GLY A 80 -11.42 -25.89 -30.09
CA GLY A 80 -11.22 -27.35 -30.03
C GLY A 80 -12.38 -28.14 -30.55
N ASP A 81 -12.31 -29.50 -30.45
CA ASP A 81 -13.30 -30.44 -30.95
C ASP A 81 -14.70 -30.22 -30.36
N GLY A 82 -14.78 -29.79 -29.08
CA GLY A 82 -16.03 -29.43 -28.42
C GLY A 82 -16.44 -27.96 -28.59
N GLY A 83 -15.85 -27.21 -29.52
CA GLY A 83 -16.10 -25.77 -29.70
C GLY A 83 -15.52 -24.88 -28.64
N PHE A 84 -14.82 -25.42 -27.65
CA PHE A 84 -14.24 -24.64 -26.54
C PHE A 84 -13.01 -23.85 -26.96
N TYR A 85 -12.87 -22.62 -26.40
CA TYR A 85 -11.68 -21.80 -26.55
C TYR A 85 -11.32 -21.08 -25.24
N SER A 86 -10.03 -20.79 -25.03
CA SER A 86 -9.58 -20.08 -23.84
C SER A 86 -8.29 -19.28 -24.10
N PHE A 87 -8.36 -17.97 -23.89
CA PHE A 87 -7.22 -17.06 -23.85
C PHE A 87 -6.82 -16.83 -22.40
N GLN A 88 -5.69 -17.38 -22.02
CA GLN A 88 -5.12 -17.23 -20.70
C GLN A 88 -4.22 -15.98 -20.63
N LEU A 89 -4.04 -15.43 -19.41
CA LEU A 89 -3.14 -14.30 -19.12
C LEU A 89 -3.41 -13.10 -20.04
N VAL A 90 -4.68 -12.73 -20.19
CA VAL A 90 -5.09 -11.54 -20.94
C VAL A 90 -4.76 -10.31 -20.10
N GLU A 91 -4.30 -9.23 -20.72
CA GLU A 91 -4.03 -7.96 -20.01
C GLU A 91 -5.33 -7.23 -19.68
N VAL A 92 -5.30 -6.41 -18.62
CA VAL A 92 -6.42 -5.53 -18.28
C VAL A 92 -6.66 -4.52 -19.40
N GLY A 93 -7.92 -4.26 -19.72
CA GLY A 93 -8.29 -3.30 -20.74
C GLY A 93 -9.56 -3.66 -21.51
N ASP A 94 -9.86 -2.86 -22.54
CA ASP A 94 -11.03 -3.04 -23.39
C ASP A 94 -10.70 -3.89 -24.59
N TYR A 95 -11.55 -4.88 -24.87
CA TYR A 95 -11.32 -5.84 -25.93
C TYR A 95 -12.48 -5.92 -26.92
N GLN A 96 -12.11 -6.27 -28.15
CA GLN A 96 -13.00 -6.79 -29.17
C GLN A 96 -12.69 -8.28 -29.37
N VAL A 97 -13.73 -9.09 -29.46
CA VAL A 97 -13.61 -10.54 -29.71
C VAL A 97 -14.34 -10.87 -31.00
N ARG A 98 -13.61 -11.40 -31.99
CA ARG A 98 -14.11 -11.77 -33.31
C ARG A 98 -14.06 -13.27 -33.47
N CYS A 99 -15.13 -13.86 -33.95
CA CYS A 99 -15.24 -15.29 -34.24
C CYS A 99 -15.60 -15.51 -35.71
N GLU A 100 -14.81 -16.34 -36.40
CA GLU A 100 -14.92 -16.65 -37.81
C GLU A 100 -14.89 -18.16 -38.03
N ALA A 101 -15.83 -18.68 -38.83
CA ALA A 101 -15.81 -20.08 -39.26
C ALA A 101 -16.31 -20.20 -40.69
N GLN A 102 -15.79 -21.16 -41.44
CA GLN A 102 -16.18 -21.37 -42.81
C GLN A 102 -17.67 -21.79 -42.91
N GLY A 103 -18.44 -21.08 -43.74
CA GLY A 103 -19.88 -21.33 -43.89
C GLY A 103 -20.76 -20.58 -42.89
N PHE A 104 -20.17 -19.77 -42.01
CA PHE A 104 -20.88 -18.98 -41.02
C PHE A 104 -20.58 -17.49 -41.19
N ARG A 105 -21.50 -16.65 -40.74
CA ARG A 105 -21.28 -15.20 -40.62
C ARG A 105 -20.28 -14.92 -39.54
N THR A 106 -19.40 -13.92 -39.75
CA THR A 106 -18.48 -13.43 -38.76
C THR A 106 -19.24 -12.75 -37.62
N GLN A 107 -18.93 -13.10 -36.37
CA GLN A 107 -19.50 -12.43 -35.21
C GLN A 107 -18.42 -11.59 -34.51
N LEU A 108 -18.71 -10.31 -34.29
CA LEU A 108 -17.84 -9.36 -33.57
C LEU A 108 -18.54 -8.89 -32.30
N VAL A 109 -17.91 -9.14 -31.14
CA VAL A 109 -18.35 -8.64 -29.83
C VAL A 109 -17.43 -7.49 -29.44
N SER A 110 -18.00 -6.32 -29.16
CA SER A 110 -17.28 -5.12 -28.75
C SER A 110 -17.69 -4.68 -27.36
N GLY A 111 -16.77 -3.96 -26.65
CA GLY A 111 -17.04 -3.43 -25.32
C GLY A 111 -16.82 -4.44 -24.19
N LEU A 112 -16.03 -5.48 -24.41
CA LEU A 112 -15.63 -6.42 -23.35
C LEU A 112 -14.51 -5.78 -22.50
N ARG A 113 -14.81 -5.39 -21.26
CA ARG A 113 -13.81 -4.91 -20.29
C ARG A 113 -13.23 -6.08 -19.52
N VAL A 114 -11.91 -6.30 -19.64
CA VAL A 114 -11.18 -7.31 -18.87
C VAL A 114 -10.58 -6.64 -17.64
N GLU A 115 -11.00 -7.10 -16.46
CA GLU A 115 -10.56 -6.59 -15.16
C GLU A 115 -9.47 -7.47 -14.55
N THR A 116 -8.75 -6.93 -13.55
CA THR A 116 -7.72 -7.66 -12.80
C THR A 116 -8.30 -8.92 -12.14
N ALA A 117 -7.61 -10.06 -12.31
CA ALA A 117 -7.96 -11.36 -11.74
C ALA A 117 -9.40 -11.82 -12.04
N ALA A 118 -9.93 -11.44 -13.20
CA ALA A 118 -11.27 -11.83 -13.64
C ALA A 118 -11.24 -12.94 -14.70
N GLN A 119 -12.28 -13.78 -14.69
CA GLN A 119 -12.50 -14.82 -15.68
C GLN A 119 -13.79 -14.52 -16.41
N PHE A 120 -13.69 -14.25 -17.71
CA PHE A 120 -14.83 -13.90 -18.55
C PHE A 120 -15.22 -15.07 -19.44
N ARG A 121 -16.53 -15.31 -19.52
CA ARG A 121 -17.10 -16.24 -20.46
C ARG A 121 -17.82 -15.50 -21.57
N GLN A 122 -17.34 -15.67 -22.82
CA GLN A 122 -17.99 -15.17 -24.02
C GLN A 122 -18.31 -16.35 -24.95
N ASN A 123 -19.57 -16.70 -25.04
CA ASN A 123 -20.02 -17.74 -25.99
C ASN A 123 -20.39 -17.09 -27.32
N PHE A 124 -20.21 -17.86 -28.40
CA PHE A 124 -20.60 -17.50 -29.75
C PHE A 124 -21.61 -18.50 -30.29
N THR A 125 -22.72 -17.98 -30.83
CA THR A 125 -23.69 -18.77 -31.59
C THR A 125 -23.66 -18.29 -33.03
N LEU A 126 -23.03 -19.06 -33.91
CA LEU A 126 -22.79 -18.65 -35.30
C LEU A 126 -24.00 -18.98 -36.18
N GLU A 127 -24.39 -18.02 -37.03
CA GLU A 127 -25.44 -18.21 -38.04
C GLU A 127 -24.83 -18.61 -39.39
N ILE A 128 -25.49 -19.47 -40.14
CA ILE A 128 -25.08 -19.88 -41.50
C ILE A 128 -25.13 -18.65 -42.40
N GLY A 129 -24.07 -18.44 -43.18
CA GLY A 129 -23.94 -17.31 -44.07
C GLY A 129 -22.53 -17.12 -44.61
N ALA A 130 -22.32 -16.07 -45.41
CA ALA A 130 -21.00 -15.77 -45.94
C ALA A 130 -20.11 -15.16 -44.83
N VAL A 131 -18.84 -15.56 -44.78
CA VAL A 131 -17.84 -15.06 -43.82
C VAL A 131 -17.62 -13.53 -43.94
N THR A 132 -17.96 -12.97 -45.11
CA THR A 132 -17.89 -11.52 -45.36
C THR A 132 -19.00 -10.71 -44.66
N GLU A 133 -20.06 -11.37 -44.22
CA GLU A 133 -21.15 -10.75 -43.46
C GLU A 133 -20.77 -10.73 -41.99
N THR A 134 -20.76 -9.53 -41.37
CA THR A 134 -20.40 -9.37 -39.95
C THR A 134 -21.60 -8.97 -39.11
N VAL A 135 -21.88 -9.72 -38.07
CA VAL A 135 -22.88 -9.42 -37.05
C VAL A 135 -22.19 -8.78 -35.88
N ASN A 136 -22.48 -7.50 -35.63
CA ASN A 136 -21.94 -6.77 -34.47
C ASN A 136 -22.86 -6.98 -33.28
N VAL A 137 -22.27 -7.45 -32.19
CA VAL A 137 -22.94 -7.60 -30.89
C VAL A 137 -22.25 -6.70 -29.90
N SER A 138 -23.00 -5.81 -29.26
CA SER A 138 -22.47 -5.06 -28.15
C SER A 138 -22.52 -5.92 -26.89
N ALA A 139 -21.41 -6.01 -26.17
CA ALA A 139 -21.33 -6.65 -24.83
C ALA A 139 -22.02 -5.80 -23.74
N ALA A 140 -23.09 -5.07 -24.10
CA ALA A 140 -23.82 -4.16 -23.21
C ALA A 140 -24.56 -4.87 -22.05
N ALA A 141 -24.68 -6.19 -22.08
CA ALA A 141 -25.09 -6.96 -20.93
C ALA A 141 -23.88 -7.17 -20.02
N VAL A 142 -23.96 -6.70 -18.78
CA VAL A 142 -23.00 -6.96 -17.71
C VAL A 142 -22.54 -8.42 -17.80
N LEU A 143 -21.32 -8.64 -18.30
CA LEU A 143 -20.69 -9.93 -18.28
C LEU A 143 -20.42 -10.25 -16.80
N LEU A 144 -21.36 -10.91 -16.16
CA LEU A 144 -21.21 -11.40 -14.81
C LEU A 144 -20.00 -12.32 -14.78
N ASN A 145 -19.12 -12.11 -13.86
CA ASN A 145 -18.04 -13.04 -13.53
C ASN A 145 -18.67 -14.30 -12.87
N THR A 146 -19.23 -15.18 -13.70
CA THR A 146 -20.01 -16.35 -13.26
C THR A 146 -19.16 -17.59 -13.06
N GLU A 147 -17.88 -17.52 -13.42
CA GLU A 147 -17.00 -18.69 -13.48
C GLU A 147 -16.28 -18.99 -12.15
N ASN A 148 -16.36 -18.09 -11.17
CA ASN A 148 -15.78 -18.32 -9.85
C ASN A 148 -16.68 -17.81 -8.72
N ALA A 149 -16.55 -18.42 -7.54
CA ALA A 149 -17.27 -18.04 -6.33
C ALA A 149 -16.51 -16.97 -5.51
N THR A 150 -15.55 -16.28 -6.11
CA THR A 150 -14.71 -15.29 -5.42
C THR A 150 -15.54 -14.08 -5.01
N VAL A 151 -15.55 -13.80 -3.72
CA VAL A 151 -16.16 -12.58 -3.19
C VAL A 151 -15.10 -11.48 -3.16
N GLY A 152 -15.36 -10.43 -3.90
CA GLY A 152 -14.42 -9.30 -4.00
C GLY A 152 -15.01 -8.15 -4.81
N SER A 153 -14.29 -7.05 -4.86
CA SER A 153 -14.67 -5.88 -5.66
C SER A 153 -13.48 -5.32 -6.38
N VAL A 154 -13.73 -4.78 -7.56
CA VAL A 154 -12.76 -4.03 -8.37
C VAL A 154 -13.04 -2.55 -8.21
N VAL A 155 -11.99 -1.76 -8.01
CA VAL A 155 -12.04 -0.31 -7.98
C VAL A 155 -11.22 0.19 -9.17
N GLU A 156 -11.91 0.74 -10.15
CA GLU A 156 -11.31 1.28 -11.37
C GLU A 156 -10.63 2.64 -11.13
N ASN A 157 -9.66 2.99 -11.97
CA ASN A 157 -8.92 4.24 -11.89
C ASN A 157 -9.84 5.47 -11.77
N LYS A 158 -10.94 5.54 -12.53
CA LYS A 158 -11.88 6.66 -12.47
C LYS A 158 -12.40 6.87 -11.04
N ARG A 159 -12.82 5.82 -10.36
CA ARG A 159 -13.29 5.91 -8.95
C ARG A 159 -12.15 6.25 -8.01
N ILE A 160 -10.94 5.72 -8.25
CA ILE A 160 -9.77 6.00 -7.42
C ILE A 160 -9.41 7.48 -7.46
N VAL A 161 -9.45 8.11 -8.64
CA VAL A 161 -9.07 9.51 -8.85
C VAL A 161 -10.18 10.48 -8.43
N GLU A 162 -11.46 10.14 -8.68
CA GLU A 162 -12.60 11.06 -8.46
C GLU A 162 -13.08 11.09 -6.99
N LEU A 163 -12.83 10.03 -6.21
CA LEU A 163 -13.26 10.00 -4.81
C LEU A 163 -12.36 10.87 -3.92
N PRO A 164 -12.93 11.65 -2.99
CA PRO A 164 -12.17 12.50 -2.09
C PRO A 164 -11.47 11.67 -1.00
N LEU A 165 -10.25 11.22 -1.29
CA LEU A 165 -9.44 10.43 -0.35
C LEU A 165 -8.62 11.35 0.56
N ASN A 166 -8.74 11.18 1.88
CA ASN A 166 -7.92 11.92 2.83
C ASN A 166 -6.45 11.51 2.70
N GLY A 167 -5.59 12.48 2.34
CA GLY A 167 -4.17 12.24 2.08
C GLY A 167 -3.90 11.34 0.88
N ARG A 168 -4.89 11.13 -0.02
CA ARG A 168 -4.79 10.34 -1.25
C ARG A 168 -4.36 8.88 -0.98
N ASN A 169 -4.85 8.31 0.11
CA ASN A 169 -4.52 6.95 0.48
C ASN A 169 -5.59 5.97 -0.04
N ILE A 170 -5.20 5.11 -0.99
CA ILE A 170 -6.09 4.11 -1.61
C ILE A 170 -6.66 3.09 -0.62
N VAL A 171 -6.01 2.89 0.52
CA VAL A 171 -6.52 1.98 1.56
C VAL A 171 -7.92 2.38 2.02
N GLN A 172 -8.28 3.66 1.90
CA GLN A 172 -9.63 4.13 2.21
C GLN A 172 -10.70 3.53 1.30
N LEU A 173 -10.36 3.23 0.07
CA LEU A 173 -11.29 2.56 -0.86
C LEU A 173 -11.48 1.08 -0.51
N ALA A 174 -10.49 0.47 0.14
CA ALA A 174 -10.57 -0.91 0.57
C ALA A 174 -11.70 -1.15 1.58
N VAL A 175 -11.95 -0.20 2.48
CA VAL A 175 -13.01 -0.34 3.50
C VAL A 175 -14.43 -0.13 2.96
N LEU A 176 -14.57 0.31 1.72
CA LEU A 176 -15.86 0.31 1.02
C LEU A 176 -16.34 -1.10 0.67
N ILE A 177 -15.45 -2.09 0.77
CA ILE A 177 -15.75 -3.49 0.47
C ILE A 177 -16.25 -4.16 1.76
N PRO A 178 -17.40 -4.84 1.73
CA PRO A 178 -17.96 -5.51 2.90
C PRO A 178 -16.96 -6.47 3.54
N GLY A 179 -16.85 -6.41 4.88
CA GLY A 179 -15.95 -7.25 5.66
C GLY A 179 -14.50 -6.78 5.72
N VAL A 180 -14.15 -5.65 5.08
CA VAL A 180 -12.80 -5.07 5.13
C VAL A 180 -12.73 -3.94 6.14
N GLN A 181 -11.69 -3.91 6.94
CA GLN A 181 -11.40 -2.88 7.94
C GLN A 181 -9.96 -2.40 7.77
N PHE A 182 -9.66 -1.20 8.28
CA PHE A 182 -8.30 -0.72 8.36
C PHE A 182 -7.46 -1.62 9.28
N GLY A 183 -6.28 -2.00 8.81
CA GLY A 183 -5.28 -2.59 9.67
C GLY A 183 -4.67 -1.54 10.61
N THR A 184 -4.19 -1.96 11.77
CA THR A 184 -3.57 -1.08 12.78
C THR A 184 -2.34 -0.35 12.25
N ARG A 185 -1.71 -0.91 11.22
CA ARG A 185 -0.50 -0.38 10.57
C ARG A 185 -0.79 0.50 9.36
N SER A 186 -2.06 0.70 9.01
CA SER A 186 -2.43 1.52 7.85
C SER A 186 -2.28 3.04 8.08
N GLY A 187 -2.02 3.46 9.33
CA GLY A 187 -2.00 4.88 9.74
C GLY A 187 -3.37 5.55 9.73
N MET A 188 -4.40 4.78 9.42
CA MET A 188 -5.77 5.31 9.29
C MET A 188 -6.59 5.22 10.58
N ASN A 189 -6.12 4.44 11.57
CA ASN A 189 -6.86 4.20 12.82
C ASN A 189 -7.10 5.47 13.65
N ASN A 190 -6.30 6.50 13.43
CA ASN A 190 -6.42 7.78 14.14
C ASN A 190 -7.18 8.84 13.33
N GLY A 191 -7.80 8.48 12.21
CA GLY A 191 -8.51 9.43 11.33
C GLY A 191 -7.58 10.38 10.56
N GLU A 192 -6.29 10.25 10.73
CA GLU A 192 -5.30 11.19 10.22
C GLU A 192 -4.86 10.88 8.81
N GLY A 193 -5.46 10.15 7.98
CA GLY A 193 -5.10 9.97 6.55
C GLY A 193 -3.59 10.01 6.23
N GLY A 194 -2.75 9.71 7.24
CA GLY A 194 -1.33 9.95 7.20
C GLY A 194 -0.59 8.91 6.35
N TYR A 195 0.41 9.35 5.61
CA TYR A 195 1.42 8.47 5.04
C TYR A 195 2.26 7.89 6.18
N ILE A 196 2.33 6.56 6.26
CA ILE A 196 3.28 5.89 7.15
C ILE A 196 4.46 5.44 6.30
N PRO A 197 5.68 5.95 6.55
CA PRO A 197 6.87 5.62 5.76
C PRO A 197 7.18 4.12 5.64
N ASN A 198 6.74 3.32 6.60
CA ASN A 198 7.05 1.89 6.72
C ASN A 198 5.84 0.96 6.72
N GLY A 199 4.63 1.45 6.50
CA GLY A 199 3.45 0.61 6.70
C GLY A 199 2.26 1.10 5.93
N SER A 200 2.26 0.82 4.69
CA SER A 200 1.44 1.60 3.83
C SER A 200 0.15 0.94 3.44
N PHE A 201 0.13 -0.29 3.02
CA PHE A 201 -1.12 -0.96 2.69
C PHE A 201 -1.36 -2.09 3.69
N SER A 202 -2.28 -1.88 4.63
CA SER A 202 -2.65 -2.86 5.64
C SER A 202 -4.15 -2.85 5.83
N VAL A 203 -4.79 -3.98 5.59
CA VAL A 203 -6.22 -4.19 5.78
C VAL A 203 -6.45 -5.51 6.53
N SER A 204 -7.54 -5.58 7.27
CA SER A 204 -8.08 -6.79 7.85
C SER A 204 -9.37 -7.13 7.14
N ALA A 205 -9.53 -8.36 6.69
CA ALA A 205 -10.75 -8.84 6.04
C ALA A 205 -11.38 -9.97 6.85
N ASN A 206 -12.70 -9.92 7.03
CA ASN A 206 -13.50 -10.95 7.70
C ASN A 206 -12.97 -11.35 9.10
N GLY A 207 -12.43 -10.38 9.86
CA GLY A 207 -11.87 -10.61 11.19
C GLY A 207 -10.50 -11.29 11.23
N VAL A 208 -9.90 -11.59 10.07
CA VAL A 208 -8.54 -12.15 10.00
C VAL A 208 -7.51 -11.05 10.23
N ARG A 209 -6.43 -11.36 10.94
CA ARG A 209 -5.37 -10.39 11.25
C ARG A 209 -4.75 -9.81 9.98
N GLU A 210 -4.40 -8.53 10.02
CA GLU A 210 -3.79 -7.78 8.91
C GLU A 210 -2.51 -8.42 8.31
N LEU A 211 -1.77 -9.20 9.09
CA LEU A 211 -0.56 -9.90 8.62
C LEU A 211 -0.85 -11.08 7.67
N HIS A 212 -2.10 -11.50 7.55
CA HIS A 212 -2.51 -12.62 6.71
C HIS A 212 -3.06 -12.17 5.33
N GLN A 213 -2.79 -10.95 4.93
CA GLN A 213 -3.12 -10.46 3.59
C GLN A 213 -2.02 -10.81 2.58
N THR A 214 -2.42 -10.97 1.34
CA THR A 214 -1.51 -11.05 0.20
C THR A 214 -1.68 -9.80 -0.65
N VAL A 215 -0.58 -9.09 -0.93
CA VAL A 215 -0.60 -7.92 -1.80
C VAL A 215 0.29 -8.19 -3.01
N SER A 216 -0.30 -8.12 -4.19
CA SER A 216 0.44 -8.23 -5.45
C SER A 216 0.40 -6.92 -6.23
N LEU A 217 1.49 -6.61 -6.88
CA LEU A 217 1.64 -5.48 -7.78
C LEU A 217 2.01 -6.02 -9.16
N ASP A 218 1.16 -5.80 -10.15
CA ASP A 218 1.28 -6.37 -11.50
C ASP A 218 1.50 -7.89 -11.50
N GLY A 219 0.81 -8.62 -10.61
CA GLY A 219 0.92 -10.06 -10.50
C GLY A 219 2.16 -10.56 -9.75
N THR A 220 3.02 -9.68 -9.24
CA THR A 220 4.18 -10.06 -8.43
C THR A 220 3.96 -9.71 -6.97
N ASN A 221 4.45 -10.53 -6.04
CA ASN A 221 4.31 -10.25 -4.61
C ASN A 221 5.03 -8.93 -4.26
N ALA A 222 4.32 -8.00 -3.67
CA ALA A 222 4.81 -6.70 -3.24
C ALA A 222 4.92 -6.55 -1.72
N ALA A 223 4.54 -7.57 -0.94
CA ALA A 223 4.61 -7.53 0.51
C ALA A 223 6.01 -7.81 1.04
N ASP A 224 6.40 -7.11 2.10
CA ASP A 224 7.57 -7.46 2.92
C ASP A 224 7.30 -8.82 3.60
N PRO A 225 8.14 -9.84 3.37
CA PRO A 225 7.92 -11.18 3.90
C PRO A 225 7.95 -11.25 5.44
N ARG A 226 8.52 -10.27 6.13
CA ARG A 226 8.58 -10.22 7.60
C ARG A 226 7.37 -9.55 8.23
N ARG A 227 6.79 -8.57 7.55
CA ARG A 227 5.74 -7.71 8.10
C ARG A 227 4.40 -7.89 7.41
N ALA A 228 4.37 -8.61 6.27
CA ALA A 228 3.20 -8.77 5.39
C ALA A 228 2.52 -7.43 5.03
N ILE A 229 3.30 -6.37 4.96
CA ILE A 229 2.88 -5.04 4.55
C ILE A 229 3.53 -4.67 3.23
N THR A 230 2.86 -3.87 2.43
CA THR A 230 3.45 -3.32 1.21
C THR A 230 4.29 -2.10 1.57
N PRO A 231 5.60 -2.12 1.33
CA PRO A 231 6.51 -1.07 1.79
C PRO A 231 6.35 0.26 1.06
N PHE A 232 5.50 0.33 0.05
CA PHE A 232 5.10 1.56 -0.61
C PHE A 232 3.68 1.44 -1.16
N VAL A 233 2.99 2.57 -1.27
CA VAL A 233 1.69 2.69 -1.96
C VAL A 233 1.93 3.42 -3.27
N PRO A 234 1.60 2.81 -4.41
CA PRO A 234 1.72 3.49 -5.69
C PRO A 234 0.87 4.75 -5.75
N SER A 235 1.32 5.73 -6.54
CA SER A 235 0.53 6.91 -6.87
C SER A 235 -0.82 6.52 -7.45
N ILE A 236 -1.86 7.22 -7.01
CA ILE A 236 -3.24 7.01 -7.49
C ILE A 236 -3.33 7.12 -9.01
N GLU A 237 -2.66 8.12 -9.59
CA GLU A 237 -2.67 8.36 -11.02
C GLU A 237 -1.97 7.28 -11.83
N ALA A 238 -1.01 6.59 -11.23
CA ALA A 238 -0.26 5.52 -11.88
C ALA A 238 -0.98 4.17 -11.85
N MET A 239 -2.04 4.03 -11.04
CA MET A 239 -2.82 2.79 -10.96
C MET A 239 -3.88 2.73 -12.07
N GLU A 240 -4.03 1.58 -12.69
CA GLU A 240 -5.14 1.28 -13.60
C GLU A 240 -6.38 0.84 -12.83
N GLU A 241 -6.18 -0.13 -11.93
CA GLU A 241 -7.23 -0.63 -11.04
C GLU A 241 -6.65 -1.41 -9.88
N PHE A 242 -7.43 -1.59 -8.83
CA PHE A 242 -7.11 -2.58 -7.81
C PHE A 242 -8.34 -3.43 -7.48
N ARG A 243 -8.07 -4.69 -7.13
CA ARG A 243 -9.08 -5.66 -6.73
C ARG A 243 -8.77 -6.19 -5.35
N ILE A 244 -9.78 -6.23 -4.49
CA ILE A 244 -9.69 -6.91 -3.21
C ILE A 244 -10.63 -8.11 -3.22
N GLN A 245 -10.09 -9.27 -2.93
CA GLN A 245 -10.82 -10.52 -2.75
C GLN A 245 -10.80 -10.87 -1.28
N THR A 246 -11.98 -11.03 -0.70
CA THR A 246 -12.12 -11.24 0.75
C THR A 246 -12.46 -12.68 1.12
N ASN A 247 -12.96 -13.46 0.18
CA ASN A 247 -13.33 -14.86 0.40
C ASN A 247 -13.32 -15.66 -0.90
N SER A 248 -13.23 -16.98 -0.77
CA SER A 248 -13.33 -17.96 -1.87
C SER A 248 -12.37 -17.69 -3.03
N PHE A 249 -11.21 -17.09 -2.74
CA PHE A 249 -10.19 -16.84 -3.75
C PHE A 249 -9.46 -18.14 -4.14
N SER A 250 -8.86 -18.15 -5.32
CA SER A 250 -8.16 -19.30 -5.87
C SER A 250 -7.02 -19.81 -4.97
N ALA A 251 -6.78 -21.13 -4.97
CA ALA A 251 -5.67 -21.76 -4.24
C ALA A 251 -4.27 -21.29 -4.70
N GLU A 252 -4.16 -20.58 -5.82
CA GLU A 252 -2.90 -19.92 -6.25
C GLU A 252 -2.47 -18.82 -5.29
N TYR A 253 -3.39 -18.23 -4.50
CA TYR A 253 -3.14 -17.23 -3.46
C TYR A 253 -2.87 -17.88 -2.10
N GLY A 254 -1.90 -18.76 -2.01
CA GLY A 254 -1.72 -19.66 -0.87
C GLY A 254 -1.05 -19.08 0.39
N PHE A 255 -0.66 -17.81 0.43
CA PHE A 255 0.15 -17.27 1.54
C PHE A 255 -0.68 -16.82 2.74
N GLY A 256 -1.87 -16.29 2.53
CA GLY A 256 -2.69 -15.71 3.60
C GLY A 256 -4.16 -16.12 3.52
N GLY A 257 -4.81 -16.27 4.68
CA GLY A 257 -6.25 -16.55 4.78
C GLY A 257 -7.12 -15.29 4.88
N GLY A 258 -6.52 -14.10 4.77
CA GLY A 258 -7.21 -12.82 4.88
C GLY A 258 -7.66 -12.26 3.53
N ALA A 259 -7.26 -11.03 3.23
CA ALA A 259 -7.53 -10.42 1.92
C ALA A 259 -6.44 -10.74 0.90
N VAL A 260 -6.85 -10.87 -0.36
CA VAL A 260 -5.96 -10.83 -1.52
C VAL A 260 -6.18 -9.52 -2.25
N VAL A 261 -5.13 -8.69 -2.29
CA VAL A 261 -5.13 -7.38 -2.92
C VAL A 261 -4.27 -7.42 -4.16
N ASN A 262 -4.89 -7.23 -5.32
CA ASN A 262 -4.20 -7.18 -6.60
C ASN A 262 -4.23 -5.74 -7.14
N ILE A 263 -3.07 -5.13 -7.28
CA ILE A 263 -2.89 -3.78 -7.82
C ILE A 263 -2.32 -3.90 -9.21
N THR A 264 -2.99 -3.31 -10.20
CA THR A 264 -2.51 -3.23 -11.58
C THR A 264 -2.13 -1.78 -11.88
N MET A 265 -0.91 -1.60 -12.36
CA MET A 265 -0.39 -0.30 -12.74
C MET A 265 -0.69 -0.02 -14.21
N LYS A 266 -0.83 1.26 -14.55
CA LYS A 266 -1.00 1.69 -15.94
C LYS A 266 0.17 1.21 -16.79
N SER A 267 -0.14 0.63 -17.93
CA SER A 267 0.80 0.39 -19.02
C SER A 267 0.60 1.45 -20.13
N GLY A 268 1.52 1.50 -21.08
CA GLY A 268 1.38 2.38 -22.23
C GLY A 268 0.34 1.86 -23.22
N THR A 269 -0.15 2.78 -24.07
CA THR A 269 -1.07 2.51 -25.17
C THR A 269 -0.47 3.01 -26.49
N ASN A 270 -1.18 2.88 -27.62
CA ASN A 270 -0.74 3.42 -28.91
C ASN A 270 -0.80 4.96 -29.00
N GLN A 271 -1.36 5.61 -27.98
CA GLN A 271 -1.44 7.07 -27.87
C GLN A 271 -0.64 7.52 -26.65
N LEU A 272 -0.06 8.70 -26.74
CA LEU A 272 0.58 9.35 -25.60
C LEU A 272 -0.49 9.95 -24.69
N HIS A 273 -0.47 9.56 -23.43
CA HIS A 273 -1.32 10.10 -22.38
C HIS A 273 -0.47 10.62 -21.24
N GLY A 274 -0.94 11.65 -20.57
CA GLY A 274 -0.26 12.19 -19.40
C GLY A 274 -1.18 13.02 -18.52
N THR A 275 -0.83 13.10 -17.25
CA THR A 275 -1.52 13.92 -16.26
C THR A 275 -0.46 14.58 -15.38
N LEU A 276 -0.61 15.87 -15.17
CA LEU A 276 0.09 16.64 -14.15
C LEU A 276 -0.90 16.93 -13.03
N PHE A 277 -0.47 16.79 -11.79
CA PHE A 277 -1.36 17.02 -10.65
C PHE A 277 -0.65 17.72 -9.50
N GLU A 278 -1.42 18.50 -8.75
CA GLU A 278 -1.00 19.10 -7.47
C GLU A 278 -2.18 19.16 -6.51
N PHE A 279 -1.92 18.77 -5.27
CA PHE A 279 -2.88 18.80 -4.17
C PHE A 279 -2.26 19.54 -2.99
N LEU A 280 -2.89 20.64 -2.61
CA LEU A 280 -2.51 21.49 -1.50
C LEU A 280 -3.47 21.30 -0.33
N ARG A 281 -2.93 21.09 0.87
CA ARG A 281 -3.67 21.21 2.12
C ARG A 281 -2.95 22.18 3.06
N ASN A 282 -3.71 23.09 3.65
CA ASN A 282 -3.18 24.07 4.59
C ASN A 282 -4.14 24.20 5.77
N ASP A 283 -3.60 24.15 6.98
CA ASP A 283 -4.37 24.28 8.23
C ASP A 283 -5.17 25.57 8.33
N LYS A 284 -4.81 26.61 7.58
CA LYS A 284 -5.57 27.86 7.53
C LYS A 284 -7.01 27.68 7.02
N PHE A 285 -7.24 26.64 6.23
CA PHE A 285 -8.57 26.26 5.71
C PHE A 285 -9.30 25.24 6.58
N ASP A 286 -8.60 24.61 7.56
CA ASP A 286 -9.20 23.63 8.47
C ASP A 286 -9.85 24.34 9.66
N ALA A 287 -10.95 23.81 10.19
CA ALA A 287 -11.54 24.26 11.44
C ALA A 287 -10.63 23.98 12.65
N GLU A 288 -10.77 24.72 13.71
CA GLU A 288 -10.10 24.44 14.99
C GLU A 288 -10.73 23.22 15.67
N ASN A 289 -9.89 22.38 16.28
CA ASN A 289 -10.37 21.22 17.02
C ASN A 289 -11.19 21.68 18.23
N TYR A 290 -12.43 21.22 18.33
CA TYR A 290 -13.35 21.55 19.43
C TYR A 290 -12.74 21.32 20.82
N PHE A 291 -11.99 20.23 21.00
CA PHE A 291 -11.39 19.87 22.28
C PHE A 291 -10.15 20.70 22.68
N LEU A 292 -9.61 21.52 21.78
CA LEU A 292 -8.51 22.44 22.15
C LEU A 292 -8.93 23.40 23.27
N ASN A 293 -10.20 23.80 23.32
CA ASN A 293 -10.71 24.71 24.34
C ASN A 293 -10.68 24.08 25.75
N PHE A 294 -10.74 22.77 25.87
CA PHE A 294 -10.68 22.04 27.15
C PHE A 294 -9.26 21.83 27.67
N GLN A 295 -8.24 22.06 26.84
CA GLN A 295 -6.83 21.97 27.24
C GLN A 295 -6.30 23.24 27.92
N ASN A 296 -7.14 24.28 27.97
CA ASN A 296 -6.78 25.57 28.60
C ASN A 296 -7.00 25.49 30.11
N ALA A 297 -5.96 25.06 30.85
CA ALA A 297 -5.97 25.08 32.31
C ALA A 297 -5.39 26.40 32.84
N PRO A 298 -5.79 26.86 34.05
CA PRO A 298 -5.21 28.02 34.69
C PRO A 298 -3.68 27.89 34.79
N GLY A 299 -2.96 28.95 34.44
CA GLY A 299 -1.48 28.97 34.48
C GLY A 299 -0.79 28.32 33.28
N ARG A 300 -1.55 27.77 32.29
CA ARG A 300 -0.97 27.25 31.05
C ARG A 300 -1.16 28.22 29.88
N PRO A 301 -0.19 28.35 28.96
CA PRO A 301 -0.43 29.05 27.71
C PRO A 301 -1.58 28.40 26.92
N ARG A 302 -2.41 29.23 26.27
CA ARG A 302 -3.51 28.72 25.43
C ARG A 302 -2.98 27.75 24.37
N ALA A 303 -3.60 26.59 24.25
CA ALA A 303 -3.33 25.66 23.17
C ALA A 303 -3.70 26.29 21.83
N LYS A 304 -2.80 26.19 20.86
CA LYS A 304 -3.04 26.69 19.50
C LYS A 304 -3.35 25.50 18.60
N LYS A 305 -4.11 25.76 17.55
CA LYS A 305 -4.37 24.81 16.47
C LYS A 305 -3.04 24.29 15.89
N ASP A 306 -2.98 23.00 15.68
CA ASP A 306 -1.85 22.36 15.04
C ASP A 306 -1.72 22.84 13.58
N ALA A 307 -0.52 23.26 13.20
CA ALA A 307 -0.27 23.65 11.83
C ALA A 307 -0.01 22.43 10.96
N ARG A 308 -0.63 22.39 9.79
CA ARG A 308 -0.41 21.36 8.77
C ARG A 308 -0.29 21.98 7.39
N ARG A 309 0.78 21.66 6.69
CA ARG A 309 1.01 22.05 5.31
C ARG A 309 1.40 20.82 4.53
N LEU A 310 0.63 20.51 3.49
CA LEU A 310 0.88 19.39 2.62
C LEU A 310 0.84 19.88 1.18
N ASN A 311 1.90 19.59 0.42
CA ASN A 311 1.93 19.68 -1.03
C ASN A 311 2.21 18.28 -1.57
N GLN A 312 1.36 17.79 -2.46
CA GLN A 312 1.51 16.50 -3.12
C GLN A 312 1.33 16.74 -4.62
N PHE A 313 2.40 16.55 -5.37
CA PHE A 313 2.44 16.90 -6.80
C PHE A 313 3.26 15.89 -7.57
N GLY A 314 3.00 15.82 -8.86
CA GLY A 314 3.69 14.88 -9.71
C GLY A 314 3.14 14.80 -11.13
N PHE A 315 3.58 13.77 -11.82
CA PHE A 315 3.09 13.46 -13.15
C PHE A 315 2.97 11.94 -13.37
N VAL A 316 2.12 11.60 -14.31
CA VAL A 316 2.05 10.29 -14.96
C VAL A 316 2.12 10.51 -16.45
N ALA A 317 2.92 9.71 -17.14
CA ALA A 317 2.97 9.70 -18.59
C ALA A 317 3.08 8.26 -19.10
N THR A 318 2.32 7.94 -20.15
CA THR A 318 2.28 6.61 -20.76
C THR A 318 2.22 6.74 -22.27
N GLY A 319 2.81 5.81 -23.01
CA GLY A 319 2.76 5.86 -24.46
C GLY A 319 3.50 4.73 -25.15
N PRO A 320 3.54 4.74 -26.49
CA PRO A 320 4.27 3.76 -27.27
C PRO A 320 5.74 4.19 -27.46
N ILE A 321 6.67 3.25 -27.35
CA ILE A 321 8.02 3.35 -27.97
C ILE A 321 7.90 2.87 -29.40
N VAL A 322 7.27 1.70 -29.60
CA VAL A 322 6.92 1.16 -30.90
C VAL A 322 5.44 0.79 -30.86
N LYS A 323 4.62 1.41 -31.69
CA LYS A 323 3.18 1.11 -31.76
C LYS A 323 2.93 -0.38 -31.92
N THR A 324 1.92 -0.88 -31.22
CA THR A 324 1.47 -2.28 -31.21
C THR A 324 2.52 -3.29 -30.70
N LYS A 325 3.68 -2.84 -30.20
CA LYS A 325 4.76 -3.73 -29.75
C LYS A 325 5.38 -3.35 -28.43
N THR A 326 5.80 -2.09 -28.27
CA THR A 326 6.57 -1.66 -27.09
C THR A 326 5.95 -0.42 -26.50
N PHE A 327 5.63 -0.52 -25.21
CA PHE A 327 4.97 0.54 -24.47
C PHE A 327 5.76 0.89 -23.23
N TRP A 328 5.56 2.11 -22.75
CA TRP A 328 6.17 2.60 -21.52
C TRP A 328 5.16 3.33 -20.65
N SER A 329 5.40 3.32 -19.37
CA SER A 329 4.70 4.12 -18.36
C SER A 329 5.73 4.64 -17.37
N ALA A 330 5.61 5.92 -17.02
CA ALA A 330 6.43 6.58 -16.01
C ALA A 330 5.56 7.43 -15.10
N ASN A 331 5.89 7.42 -13.82
CA ASN A 331 5.26 8.24 -12.80
C ASN A 331 6.32 8.76 -11.85
N TRP A 332 6.17 10.00 -11.45
CA TRP A 332 6.86 10.57 -10.30
C TRP A 332 5.85 11.34 -9.46
N GLU A 333 5.89 11.12 -8.16
CA GLU A 333 5.09 11.83 -7.17
C GLU A 333 5.98 12.26 -6.02
N ALA A 334 5.84 13.52 -5.62
CA ALA A 334 6.49 14.09 -4.46
C ALA A 334 5.43 14.49 -3.42
N ARG A 335 5.70 14.17 -2.16
CA ARG A 335 4.94 14.63 -1.00
C ARG A 335 5.85 15.44 -0.10
N ARG A 336 5.43 16.65 0.23
CA ARG A 336 6.10 17.57 1.15
C ARG A 336 5.11 17.97 2.21
N GLU A 337 5.28 17.41 3.40
CA GLU A 337 4.34 17.63 4.51
C GLU A 337 5.09 18.14 5.73
N VAL A 338 4.52 19.14 6.38
CA VAL A 338 4.94 19.59 7.71
C VAL A 338 3.71 19.60 8.60
N THR A 339 3.76 18.80 9.65
CA THR A 339 2.79 18.84 10.74
C THR A 339 3.45 19.46 11.96
N THR A 340 2.68 20.22 12.72
CA THR A 340 3.17 20.83 13.97
C THR A 340 2.22 20.44 15.08
N GLY A 341 2.67 19.62 16.00
CA GLY A 341 1.99 19.34 17.24
C GLY A 341 2.57 20.18 18.39
N ILE A 342 1.97 20.09 19.55
CA ILE A 342 2.47 20.71 20.78
C ILE A 342 3.06 19.59 21.63
N GLY A 343 4.36 19.70 21.91
CA GLY A 343 5.01 18.84 22.89
C GLY A 343 4.94 19.48 24.27
N GLU A 344 4.59 18.69 25.26
CA GLU A 344 4.45 19.11 26.65
C GLU A 344 5.31 18.20 27.53
N ALA A 345 5.95 18.77 28.55
CA ALA A 345 6.69 18.03 29.55
C ALA A 345 6.65 18.71 30.91
N ALA A 346 6.81 17.90 31.94
CA ALA A 346 7.14 18.35 33.28
C ALA A 346 8.63 18.16 33.52
N TYR A 347 9.38 19.26 33.52
CA TYR A 347 10.82 19.23 33.82
C TYR A 347 11.08 19.62 35.26
N PRO A 348 12.16 19.08 35.88
CA PRO A 348 12.55 19.45 37.23
C PRO A 348 12.82 20.93 37.32
N THR A 349 12.25 21.60 38.33
CA THR A 349 12.50 23.01 38.62
C THR A 349 13.97 23.23 38.96
N GLN A 350 14.41 24.47 38.95
CA GLN A 350 15.78 24.77 39.30
C GLN A 350 16.13 24.42 40.77
N ARG A 351 15.13 24.43 41.67
CA ARG A 351 15.26 23.95 43.04
C ARG A 351 15.47 22.44 43.09
N MET A 352 14.57 21.68 42.41
CA MET A 352 14.66 20.21 42.34
C MET A 352 15.99 19.73 41.75
N ARG A 353 16.56 20.43 40.77
CA ARG A 353 17.87 20.09 40.19
C ARG A 353 19.02 20.23 41.19
N ARG A 354 18.85 21.02 42.24
CA ARG A 354 19.80 21.19 43.35
C ARG A 354 19.47 20.25 44.52
N GLY A 355 18.49 19.37 44.39
CA GLY A 355 18.05 18.46 45.45
C GLY A 355 16.98 19.06 46.36
N ASP A 356 16.58 20.31 46.17
CA ASP A 356 15.54 20.95 46.99
C ASP A 356 14.14 20.65 46.39
N CYS A 357 13.50 19.65 46.97
CA CYS A 357 12.13 19.25 46.65
C CYS A 357 11.10 19.81 47.64
N GLY A 358 11.44 20.88 48.40
CA GLY A 358 10.53 21.47 49.38
C GLY A 358 9.22 22.00 48.81
N GLU A 359 9.23 22.40 47.53
CA GLU A 359 8.00 22.85 46.82
C GLU A 359 6.90 21.79 46.60
N VAL A 360 7.23 20.49 46.75
CA VAL A 360 6.24 19.42 46.70
C VAL A 360 5.80 18.91 48.05
N LEU A 361 6.37 19.44 49.14
CA LEU A 361 6.04 19.10 50.51
C LEU A 361 4.63 19.58 50.91
N THR A 362 4.15 20.66 50.28
CA THR A 362 2.78 21.16 50.46
C THR A 362 1.86 20.55 49.39
N GLY A 363 0.66 20.17 49.83
CA GLY A 363 -0.37 19.73 48.88
C GLY A 363 -0.84 20.87 47.99
N VAL A 364 -1.39 20.52 46.82
CA VAL A 364 -1.97 21.47 45.87
C VAL A 364 -3.48 21.39 45.97
N VAL A 365 -4.12 22.54 46.20
CA VAL A 365 -5.57 22.68 46.24
C VAL A 365 -6.02 23.39 44.97
N ASN A 366 -7.01 22.84 44.28
CA ASN A 366 -7.64 23.51 43.14
C ASN A 366 -8.45 24.72 43.64
N PRO A 367 -8.06 25.96 43.28
CA PRO A 367 -8.77 27.15 43.79
C PRO A 367 -10.23 27.25 43.30
N ALA A 368 -10.58 26.64 42.16
CA ALA A 368 -11.94 26.68 41.62
C ALA A 368 -12.91 25.71 42.31
N THR A 369 -12.38 24.56 42.80
CA THR A 369 -13.23 23.49 43.40
C THR A 369 -12.95 23.26 44.86
N ASN A 370 -11.95 23.90 45.43
CA ASN A 370 -11.46 23.72 46.79
C ASN A 370 -11.17 22.24 47.16
N ARG A 371 -10.87 21.39 46.16
CA ARG A 371 -10.51 19.98 46.36
C ARG A 371 -9.02 19.82 46.28
N ASN A 372 -8.48 18.91 47.10
CA ASN A 372 -7.06 18.51 47.00
C ASN A 372 -6.82 17.93 45.61
N PHE A 373 -5.99 18.62 44.83
CA PHE A 373 -5.55 18.17 43.51
C PHE A 373 -4.40 17.16 43.65
N ARG A 374 -3.50 17.41 44.59
CA ARG A 374 -2.36 16.54 44.92
C ARG A 374 -2.06 16.61 46.42
N PRO A 375 -1.91 15.46 47.12
CA PRO A 375 -1.44 15.44 48.51
C PRO A 375 0.01 15.87 48.61
N PRO A 376 0.50 16.25 49.83
CA PRO A 376 1.91 16.44 50.09
C PRO A 376 2.75 15.23 49.69
N ILE A 377 3.89 15.46 49.06
CA ILE A 377 4.86 14.40 48.70
C ILE A 377 6.09 14.52 49.63
N ILE A 378 6.39 13.42 50.32
CA ILE A 378 7.55 13.28 51.16
C ILE A 378 8.62 12.47 50.43
N VAL A 379 9.82 13.00 50.31
CA VAL A 379 10.96 12.32 49.69
C VAL A 379 11.77 11.60 50.77
N PHE A 380 11.86 10.27 50.63
CA PHE A 380 12.56 9.40 51.57
C PHE A 380 13.97 9.08 51.08
N ASP A 381 14.91 8.93 52.00
CA ASP A 381 16.23 8.39 51.72
C ASP A 381 16.12 6.87 51.50
N PRO A 382 16.45 6.36 50.31
CA PRO A 382 16.31 4.92 50.00
C PRO A 382 17.25 4.02 50.78
N PHE A 383 18.28 4.57 51.43
CA PHE A 383 19.26 3.79 52.26
C PHE A 383 18.86 3.68 53.70
N THR A 384 18.20 4.69 54.23
CA THR A 384 17.85 4.74 55.66
C THR A 384 16.36 4.54 55.90
N GLY A 385 15.53 4.68 54.88
CA GLY A 385 14.07 4.66 54.96
C GLY A 385 13.47 5.90 55.67
N ASN A 386 14.26 6.86 56.06
CA ASN A 386 13.81 8.09 56.72
C ASN A 386 13.52 9.22 55.71
N PRO A 387 12.56 10.10 55.99
CA PRO A 387 12.33 11.26 55.15
C PRO A 387 13.50 12.23 55.18
N PHE A 388 13.85 12.85 54.05
CA PHE A 388 14.82 13.93 54.04
C PHE A 388 14.22 15.15 54.75
N PRO A 389 14.99 15.82 55.67
CA PRO A 389 14.52 17.01 56.31
C PRO A 389 14.11 18.11 55.30
N ASN A 390 12.90 18.65 55.45
CA ASN A 390 12.32 19.63 54.54
C ASN A 390 12.30 19.24 53.06
N ASN A 391 12.32 17.93 52.77
CA ASN A 391 12.43 17.37 51.40
C ASN A 391 13.70 17.81 50.63
N VAL A 392 14.79 18.12 51.36
CA VAL A 392 16.07 18.52 50.75
C VAL A 392 17.04 17.35 50.74
N ILE A 393 17.41 16.91 49.55
CA ILE A 393 18.41 15.86 49.33
C ILE A 393 19.79 16.52 49.46
N PRO A 394 20.66 16.07 50.38
CA PRO A 394 22.01 16.61 50.54
C PRO A 394 22.81 16.50 49.22
N GLN A 395 23.63 17.51 48.89
CA GLN A 395 24.45 17.53 47.68
C GLN A 395 25.38 16.30 47.55
N THR A 396 25.85 15.77 48.66
CA THR A 396 26.69 14.57 48.72
C THR A 396 25.93 13.28 48.31
N ARG A 397 24.61 13.34 48.25
CA ARG A 397 23.73 12.22 47.87
C ARG A 397 23.28 12.33 46.42
N LEU A 398 23.51 13.44 45.77
CA LEU A 398 23.19 13.61 44.34
C LEU A 398 24.26 12.93 43.49
N HIS A 399 23.80 12.10 42.53
CA HIS A 399 24.73 11.40 41.64
C HIS A 399 25.40 12.37 40.67
N PRO A 400 26.77 12.50 40.70
CA PRO A 400 27.48 13.49 39.91
C PRO A 400 27.24 13.38 38.40
N GLY A 401 27.07 12.16 37.86
CA GLY A 401 26.78 11.93 36.47
C GLY A 401 25.42 12.48 36.04
N ILE A 402 24.41 12.43 36.92
CA ILE A 402 23.09 13.02 36.67
C ILE A 402 23.17 14.52 36.67
N VAL A 403 23.74 15.08 37.71
CA VAL A 403 23.82 16.55 37.92
C VAL A 403 24.67 17.22 36.84
N ASN A 404 25.82 16.64 36.50
CA ASN A 404 26.80 17.30 35.62
C ASN A 404 26.65 16.92 34.14
N LYS A 405 25.99 15.78 33.80
CA LYS A 405 25.88 15.30 32.42
C LYS A 405 24.46 15.29 31.90
N ILE A 406 23.48 14.88 32.72
CA ILE A 406 22.09 14.72 32.26
C ILE A 406 21.28 15.99 32.46
N LEU A 407 21.27 16.55 33.66
CA LEU A 407 20.48 17.76 33.93
C LEU A 407 20.80 18.95 33.03
N PRO A 408 22.07 19.21 32.62
CA PRO A 408 22.38 20.31 31.69
C PRO A 408 21.75 20.17 30.30
N VAL A 409 21.48 18.94 29.84
CA VAL A 409 20.84 18.70 28.53
C VAL A 409 19.31 18.63 28.61
N VAL A 410 18.75 18.63 29.82
CA VAL A 410 17.31 18.72 30.05
C VAL A 410 16.89 20.19 30.11
N PRO A 411 15.89 20.65 29.32
CA PRO A 411 15.41 22.02 29.37
C PRO A 411 14.94 22.46 30.76
N LEU A 412 15.05 23.76 31.06
CA LEU A 412 14.43 24.34 32.25
C LEU A 412 12.93 24.58 32.00
N PRO A 413 12.10 24.60 33.07
CA PRO A 413 10.71 25.05 32.96
C PRO A 413 10.62 26.45 32.33
N GLU A 414 9.63 26.62 31.42
CA GLU A 414 9.33 27.91 30.78
C GLU A 414 8.23 28.69 31.53
N PHE A 415 7.41 27.99 32.28
CA PHE A 415 6.33 28.59 33.08
C PHE A 415 6.11 27.80 34.37
N GLN A 416 5.43 28.45 35.33
CA GLN A 416 5.16 27.85 36.64
C GLN A 416 3.67 27.44 36.70
N PRO A 417 3.36 26.16 36.66
CA PRO A 417 2.01 25.67 36.89
C PRO A 417 1.67 25.75 38.39
N LEU A 418 0.38 25.57 38.70
CA LEU A 418 -0.09 25.55 40.10
C LEU A 418 0.55 24.38 40.90
N ASP A 419 0.73 23.23 40.25
CA ASP A 419 1.48 22.09 40.78
C ASP A 419 2.88 22.04 40.15
N PRO A 420 3.96 22.10 40.94
CA PRO A 420 5.34 22.03 40.42
C PRO A 420 5.66 20.77 39.63
N LEU A 421 4.86 19.72 39.79
CA LEU A 421 5.00 18.46 39.04
C LEU A 421 4.15 18.39 37.76
N ASP A 422 3.31 19.38 37.53
CA ASP A 422 2.52 19.45 36.31
C ASP A 422 3.36 19.98 35.13
N ILE A 423 2.79 19.94 33.94
CA ILE A 423 3.42 20.43 32.72
C ILE A 423 3.90 21.88 32.96
N ASN A 424 5.17 22.10 32.76
CA ASN A 424 5.88 23.40 32.96
C ASN A 424 6.77 23.81 31.76
N PHE A 425 6.69 23.00 30.68
CA PHE A 425 7.41 23.26 29.44
C PHE A 425 6.51 22.90 28.26
N ARG A 426 6.48 23.76 27.25
CA ARG A 426 5.68 23.56 26.05
C ARG A 426 6.38 24.13 24.83
N ARG A 427 6.54 23.33 23.79
CA ARG A 427 7.12 23.78 22.53
C ARG A 427 6.40 23.20 21.31
N PRO A 428 6.38 23.92 20.16
CA PRO A 428 5.92 23.34 18.92
C PRO A 428 6.89 22.26 18.43
N LEU A 429 6.34 21.11 18.06
CA LEU A 429 7.05 19.98 17.48
C LEU A 429 6.75 19.94 15.97
N GLN A 430 7.70 20.37 15.16
CA GLN A 430 7.56 20.29 13.71
C GLN A 430 8.07 18.97 13.22
N SER A 431 7.19 18.21 12.56
CA SER A 431 7.47 16.89 11.98
C SER A 431 7.43 16.98 10.45
N PRO A 432 8.51 17.38 9.78
CA PRO A 432 8.58 17.36 8.32
C PRO A 432 8.68 15.94 7.81
N LEU A 433 7.87 15.64 6.78
CA LEU A 433 7.88 14.39 6.03
C LEU A 433 8.05 14.72 4.54
N ASN A 434 9.15 14.26 3.97
CA ASN A 434 9.42 14.35 2.54
C ASN A 434 9.41 12.95 1.94
N VAL A 435 8.66 12.78 0.85
CA VAL A 435 8.59 11.52 0.12
C VAL A 435 8.75 11.80 -1.36
N ASP A 436 9.55 10.99 -2.02
CA ASP A 436 9.66 10.94 -3.48
C ASP A 436 9.42 9.51 -3.94
N GLN A 437 8.51 9.34 -4.89
CA GLN A 437 8.16 8.04 -5.46
C GLN A 437 8.35 8.08 -6.98
N VAL A 438 9.01 7.06 -7.50
CA VAL A 438 9.17 6.86 -8.94
C VAL A 438 8.64 5.48 -9.30
N PHE A 439 7.85 5.43 -10.36
CA PHE A 439 7.42 4.19 -10.97
C PHE A 439 7.72 4.26 -12.46
N ALA A 440 8.35 3.22 -12.98
CA ALA A 440 8.62 3.08 -14.40
C ALA A 440 8.33 1.65 -14.85
N ARG A 441 7.70 1.50 -16.02
CA ARG A 441 7.36 0.21 -16.60
C ARG A 441 7.58 0.23 -18.10
N VAL A 442 8.07 -0.87 -18.63
CA VAL A 442 8.18 -1.12 -20.07
C VAL A 442 7.59 -2.49 -20.35
N ASP A 443 6.70 -2.55 -21.33
CA ASP A 443 6.07 -3.76 -21.85
C ASP A 443 6.50 -3.98 -23.29
N HIS A 444 6.92 -5.19 -23.64
CA HIS A 444 7.31 -5.55 -24.99
C HIS A 444 6.68 -6.86 -25.45
N HIS A 445 6.04 -6.83 -26.61
CA HIS A 445 5.45 -7.98 -27.29
C HIS A 445 6.33 -8.38 -28.47
N PHE A 446 7.11 -9.44 -28.30
CA PHE A 446 7.93 -10.00 -29.38
C PHE A 446 7.06 -10.63 -30.47
N SER A 447 6.00 -11.31 -30.05
CA SER A 447 5.03 -12.00 -30.91
C SER A 447 3.68 -12.13 -30.21
N GLN A 448 2.70 -12.78 -30.87
CA GLN A 448 1.43 -13.13 -30.22
C GLN A 448 1.61 -14.14 -29.07
N ARG A 449 2.76 -14.84 -29.02
CA ARG A 449 3.08 -15.89 -28.05
C ARG A 449 4.05 -15.46 -26.96
N ASP A 450 4.83 -14.39 -27.22
CA ASP A 450 5.92 -13.96 -26.36
C ASP A 450 5.76 -12.52 -25.95
N ARG A 451 5.76 -12.28 -24.65
CA ARG A 451 5.80 -10.94 -24.08
C ARG A 451 6.66 -10.88 -22.83
N ILE A 452 7.23 -9.73 -22.59
CA ILE A 452 7.99 -9.41 -21.39
C ILE A 452 7.53 -8.06 -20.85
N PHE A 453 7.53 -7.91 -19.54
CA PHE A 453 7.56 -6.59 -18.93
C PHE A 453 8.69 -6.48 -17.91
N ALA A 454 9.14 -5.24 -17.71
CA ALA A 454 10.02 -4.86 -16.62
C ALA A 454 9.42 -3.64 -15.91
N ARG A 455 9.47 -3.64 -14.57
CA ARG A 455 8.94 -2.57 -13.74
C ARG A 455 9.91 -2.24 -12.61
N LEU A 456 10.17 -0.95 -12.44
CA LEU A 456 10.87 -0.37 -11.30
C LEU A 456 9.89 0.45 -10.47
N ALA A 457 9.86 0.22 -9.17
CA ALA A 457 9.24 1.12 -8.20
C ALA A 457 10.31 1.53 -7.19
N TRP A 458 10.46 2.81 -6.97
CA TRP A 458 11.40 3.41 -6.03
C TRP A 458 10.69 4.41 -5.15
N ASN A 459 10.97 4.36 -3.86
CA ASN A 459 10.44 5.28 -2.87
C ASN A 459 11.56 5.70 -1.92
N ASP A 460 11.68 6.99 -1.68
CA ASP A 460 12.59 7.58 -0.71
C ASP A 460 11.79 8.49 0.22
N SER A 461 11.89 8.26 1.52
CA SER A 461 11.16 9.04 2.50
C SER A 461 12.08 9.45 3.65
N THR A 462 11.98 10.73 4.03
CA THR A 462 12.65 11.28 5.20
C THR A 462 11.58 11.81 6.15
N ASN A 463 11.54 11.26 7.35
CA ASN A 463 10.62 11.65 8.41
C ASN A 463 11.42 12.14 9.61
N GLN A 464 11.13 13.36 10.07
CA GLN A 464 11.68 13.87 11.32
C GLN A 464 10.66 13.69 12.44
N SER A 465 11.11 13.05 13.52
CA SER A 465 10.33 12.82 14.73
C SER A 465 10.90 13.65 15.87
N PRO A 466 10.48 14.91 16.02
CA PRO A 466 10.94 15.76 17.10
C PRO A 466 10.40 15.25 18.44
N THR A 467 11.19 15.39 19.49
CA THR A 467 10.73 15.18 20.85
C THR A 467 10.67 16.51 21.60
N VAL A 468 10.02 16.50 22.77
CA VAL A 468 9.93 17.71 23.61
C VAL A 468 11.31 18.22 23.99
N ASN A 469 12.26 17.31 24.24
CA ASN A 469 13.66 17.67 24.40
C ASN A 469 14.36 17.69 23.03
N PRO A 470 14.82 18.87 22.54
CA PRO A 470 15.43 19.00 21.22
C PRO A 470 16.69 18.14 21.01
N ASN A 471 17.36 17.76 22.11
CA ASN A 471 18.58 16.95 22.05
C ASN A 471 18.33 15.46 21.70
N PHE A 472 17.07 15.03 21.68
CA PHE A 472 16.69 13.63 21.41
C PHE A 472 15.78 13.46 20.18
N SER A 473 15.74 14.44 19.31
CA SER A 473 15.01 14.33 18.04
C SER A 473 15.66 13.29 17.12
N ALA A 474 14.85 12.51 16.42
CA ALA A 474 15.32 11.50 15.47
C ALA A 474 14.91 11.85 14.05
N THR A 475 15.74 11.46 13.08
CA THR A 475 15.41 11.53 11.66
C THR A 475 15.47 10.12 11.10
N THR A 476 14.35 9.62 10.57
CA THR A 476 14.28 8.31 9.92
C THR A 476 14.29 8.50 8.42
N VAL A 477 15.25 7.90 7.75
CA VAL A 477 15.32 7.81 6.29
C VAL A 477 14.97 6.39 5.88
N THR A 478 13.97 6.24 5.01
CA THR A 478 13.56 4.94 4.49
C THR A 478 13.59 4.96 2.97
N ARG A 479 14.38 4.06 2.40
CA ARG A 479 14.44 3.84 0.96
C ARG A 479 13.94 2.44 0.62
N THR A 480 13.00 2.35 -0.31
CA THR A 480 12.45 1.09 -0.78
C THR A 480 12.57 1.01 -2.30
N GLN A 481 13.02 -0.13 -2.78
CA GLN A 481 13.15 -0.42 -4.20
C GLN A 481 12.47 -1.76 -4.49
N ASN A 482 11.77 -1.83 -5.62
CA ASN A 482 11.16 -3.06 -6.09
C ASN A 482 11.33 -3.13 -7.61
N LEU A 483 12.12 -4.08 -8.06
CA LEU A 483 12.29 -4.41 -9.48
C LEU A 483 11.55 -5.71 -9.75
N ALA A 484 10.65 -5.70 -10.71
CA ALA A 484 9.95 -6.89 -11.16
C ALA A 484 10.10 -7.07 -12.66
N THR A 485 10.30 -8.30 -13.09
CA THR A 485 10.30 -8.70 -14.49
C THR A 485 9.43 -9.92 -14.66
N GLN A 486 8.72 -10.01 -15.77
CA GLN A 486 7.91 -11.18 -16.11
C GLN A 486 8.04 -11.47 -17.60
N TRP A 487 8.26 -12.73 -17.92
CA TRP A 487 8.23 -13.25 -19.27
C TRP A 487 7.15 -14.31 -19.38
N VAL A 488 6.28 -14.15 -20.39
CA VAL A 488 5.20 -15.08 -20.70
C VAL A 488 5.44 -15.66 -22.09
N HIS A 489 5.51 -16.98 -22.18
CA HIS A 489 5.65 -17.72 -23.43
C HIS A 489 4.54 -18.74 -23.58
N MET A 490 3.77 -18.64 -24.64
CA MET A 490 2.74 -19.62 -25.00
C MET A 490 3.33 -20.72 -25.88
N LEU A 491 3.56 -21.89 -25.30
CA LEU A 491 4.00 -23.08 -26.02
C LEU A 491 2.89 -23.62 -26.93
N THR A 492 1.68 -23.74 -26.36
CA THR A 492 0.46 -24.14 -27.07
C THR A 492 -0.71 -23.30 -26.52
N PRO A 493 -1.89 -23.30 -27.13
CA PRO A 493 -3.08 -22.63 -26.60
C PRO A 493 -3.46 -23.06 -25.18
N THR A 494 -3.06 -24.26 -24.76
CA THR A 494 -3.35 -24.84 -23.44
C THR A 494 -2.13 -24.95 -22.54
N MET A 495 -0.93 -24.57 -23.00
CA MET A 495 0.33 -24.68 -22.25
C MET A 495 1.09 -23.37 -22.29
N ILE A 496 1.18 -22.71 -21.16
CA ILE A 496 1.84 -21.42 -21.01
C ILE A 496 2.96 -21.57 -19.99
N ASN A 497 4.10 -21.02 -20.32
CA ASN A 497 5.21 -20.80 -19.38
C ASN A 497 5.18 -19.34 -18.92
N GLU A 498 5.17 -19.14 -17.63
CA GLU A 498 5.29 -17.83 -17.00
C GLU A 498 6.49 -17.85 -16.06
N SER A 499 7.44 -16.95 -16.31
CA SER A 499 8.60 -16.75 -15.46
C SER A 499 8.60 -15.35 -14.92
N ALA A 500 8.60 -15.20 -13.60
CA ALA A 500 8.64 -13.92 -12.93
C ALA A 500 9.80 -13.85 -11.96
N SER A 501 10.44 -12.69 -11.88
CA SER A 501 11.48 -12.39 -10.91
C SER A 501 11.13 -11.08 -10.20
N VAL A 502 11.30 -11.07 -8.88
CA VAL A 502 11.11 -9.87 -8.05
C VAL A 502 12.33 -9.71 -7.16
N SER A 503 12.90 -8.53 -7.18
CA SER A 503 13.92 -8.10 -6.23
C SER A 503 13.41 -6.90 -5.46
N SER A 504 13.38 -6.99 -4.15
CA SER A 504 12.95 -5.90 -3.26
C SER A 504 14.03 -5.64 -2.23
N SER A 505 14.33 -4.37 -1.99
CA SER A 505 15.18 -3.93 -0.90
C SER A 505 14.50 -2.81 -0.12
N SER A 506 14.69 -2.80 1.18
CA SER A 506 14.26 -1.70 2.06
C SER A 506 15.36 -1.44 3.07
N ILE A 507 15.82 -0.20 3.12
CA ILE A 507 16.84 0.28 4.05
C ILE A 507 16.17 1.37 4.88
N SER A 508 16.30 1.27 6.20
CA SER A 508 15.86 2.31 7.12
C SER A 508 17.01 2.64 8.07
N THR A 509 17.38 3.90 8.13
CA THR A 509 18.39 4.45 9.05
C THR A 509 17.75 5.48 9.96
N GLN A 510 18.18 5.49 11.21
CA GLN A 510 17.71 6.41 12.25
C GLN A 510 18.84 7.30 12.73
#